data_471da46e52b80a5139178000062e3127
#
_entry.id   471da46e52b80a5139178000062e3127
#
_cell.length_a   1.000
_cell.length_b   1.000
_cell.length_c   1.000
_cell.angle_alpha   90.00
_cell.angle_beta   90.00
_cell.angle_gamma   90.00
#
_symmetry.space_group_name_H-M   'P 1'
#
loop_
_entity.id
_entity.type
_entity.pdbx_description
1 polymer ?
#
loop_
_entity_poly.entity_id
_entity_poly.type
_entity_poly.pdbx_seq_one_letter_code
_entity_poly.pdbx_strand_id
1 'polypeptide(L)'
;MGAKPTIRDVAKSAGVSLTTVSYVLSGRHGGTTRISEATQERVQAAAKELGYVPNQAARGMRRGKTDLVAIAIGDLEWPWDRALASAAARILPEHGYQPVILLGEGWRRFMLSGGADGAIVGTLPPGTLLDLTVGELARRGVAQVVISDAMQPAGFDVLAPGANPEATVAAPTSDALEGAVNLLLDRLAGRTIGAGTTIAAPWQFRP
;
A
#
# COMPACT_ATOMS: atom_id res chain seq x y z
N MET A 1 -1.82 -34.32 1.93
CA MET A 1 -1.29 -32.94 1.98
C MET A 1 -0.80 -32.70 3.39
N GLY A 2 0.52 -32.51 3.62
CA GLY A 2 1.08 -32.20 4.93
C GLY A 2 0.61 -30.82 5.41
N ALA A 3 0.41 -30.64 6.72
CA ALA A 3 0.08 -29.36 7.31
C ALA A 3 1.20 -28.34 7.00
N LYS A 4 0.83 -27.11 6.64
CA LYS A 4 1.83 -26.04 6.43
C LYS A 4 2.61 -25.78 7.72
N PRO A 5 3.94 -25.66 7.66
CA PRO A 5 4.75 -25.38 8.83
C PRO A 5 4.34 -24.08 9.49
N THR A 6 4.39 -24.04 10.80
CA THR A 6 4.00 -22.88 11.62
C THR A 6 5.22 -22.26 12.28
N ILE A 7 5.07 -21.06 12.80
CA ILE A 7 6.12 -20.39 13.59
C ILE A 7 6.51 -21.22 14.85
N ARG A 8 5.59 -22.06 15.37
CA ARG A 8 5.86 -22.99 16.48
C ARG A 8 6.81 -24.10 16.08
N ASP A 9 6.68 -24.60 14.84
CA ASP A 9 7.56 -25.65 14.32
C ASP A 9 8.97 -25.09 14.13
N VAL A 10 9.10 -23.86 13.65
CA VAL A 10 10.40 -23.17 13.56
C VAL A 10 11.02 -22.96 14.95
N ALA A 11 10.24 -22.54 15.94
CA ALA A 11 10.72 -22.34 17.29
C ALA A 11 11.23 -23.65 17.91
N LYS A 12 10.50 -24.75 17.71
CA LYS A 12 10.87 -26.08 18.17
C LYS A 12 12.15 -26.57 17.48
N SER A 13 12.24 -26.42 16.16
CA SER A 13 13.41 -26.84 15.37
C SER A 13 14.67 -26.04 15.73
N ALA A 14 14.54 -24.70 15.89
CA ALA A 14 15.66 -23.84 16.24
C ALA A 14 16.04 -23.85 17.75
N GLY A 15 15.24 -24.50 18.62
CA GLY A 15 15.47 -24.54 20.05
C GLY A 15 15.37 -23.18 20.74
N VAL A 16 14.41 -22.33 20.31
CA VAL A 16 14.22 -20.97 20.85
C VAL A 16 12.74 -20.67 21.11
N SER A 17 12.47 -19.55 21.79
CA SER A 17 11.10 -19.12 22.06
C SER A 17 10.40 -18.62 20.77
N LEU A 18 9.05 -18.68 20.75
CA LEU A 18 8.24 -18.07 19.70
C LEU A 18 8.55 -16.59 19.48
N THR A 19 8.80 -15.88 20.58
CA THR A 19 9.16 -14.47 20.55
C THR A 19 10.49 -14.26 19.83
N THR A 20 11.50 -15.08 20.11
CA THR A 20 12.80 -15.02 19.43
C THR A 20 12.65 -15.26 17.93
N VAL A 21 11.90 -16.28 17.52
CA VAL A 21 11.62 -16.53 16.08
C VAL A 21 10.93 -15.33 15.45
N SER A 22 9.90 -14.78 16.12
CA SER A 22 9.18 -13.62 15.61
C SER A 22 10.08 -12.41 15.41
N TYR A 23 10.98 -12.13 16.33
CA TYR A 23 11.95 -11.03 16.21
C TYR A 23 12.92 -11.26 15.05
N VAL A 24 13.55 -12.43 14.97
CA VAL A 24 14.52 -12.76 13.91
C VAL A 24 13.87 -12.66 12.53
N LEU A 25 12.70 -13.30 12.34
CA LEU A 25 12.03 -13.33 11.03
C LEU A 25 11.35 -12.01 10.66
N SER A 26 11.19 -11.06 11.61
CA SER A 26 10.64 -9.73 11.30
C SER A 26 11.69 -8.69 10.93
N GLY A 27 12.98 -9.02 10.99
CA GLY A 27 14.08 -8.08 10.71
C GLY A 27 14.18 -6.91 11.70
N ARG A 28 13.49 -6.97 12.83
CA ARG A 28 13.52 -5.92 13.84
C ARG A 28 14.79 -6.05 14.68
N HIS A 29 15.82 -5.33 14.31
CA HIS A 29 17.10 -5.26 15.03
C HIS A 29 17.14 -4.16 16.13
N GLY A 30 16.01 -3.62 16.55
CA GLY A 30 15.92 -2.44 17.42
C GLY A 30 15.10 -2.65 18.69
N GLY A 31 15.46 -3.59 19.54
CA GLY A 31 14.89 -3.73 20.88
C GLY A 31 15.99 -4.01 21.92
N THR A 32 15.67 -3.90 23.20
CA THR A 32 16.58 -4.14 24.34
C THR A 32 17.19 -5.56 24.38
N THR A 33 16.68 -6.49 23.58
CA THR A 33 17.16 -7.88 23.52
C THR A 33 18.00 -8.08 22.26
N ARG A 34 19.30 -8.03 22.40
CA ARG A 34 20.28 -8.34 21.34
C ARG A 34 20.29 -9.86 21.13
N ILE A 35 19.69 -10.32 20.03
CA ILE A 35 19.73 -11.74 19.63
C ILE A 35 21.08 -11.99 18.97
N SER A 36 21.84 -13.00 19.45
CA SER A 36 23.15 -13.33 18.89
C SER A 36 23.04 -13.79 17.43
N GLU A 37 24.06 -13.52 16.64
CA GLU A 37 24.13 -13.89 15.21
C GLU A 37 23.92 -15.40 15.02
N ALA A 38 24.57 -16.23 15.84
CA ALA A 38 24.38 -17.67 15.83
C ALA A 38 22.92 -18.11 16.10
N THR A 39 22.17 -17.37 16.90
CA THR A 39 20.74 -17.65 17.11
C THR A 39 19.90 -17.20 15.89
N GLN A 40 20.25 -16.08 15.28
CA GLN A 40 19.59 -15.63 14.04
C GLN A 40 19.78 -16.65 12.91
N GLU A 41 21.00 -17.12 12.70
CA GLU A 41 21.33 -18.15 11.71
C GLU A 41 20.55 -19.45 11.93
N ARG A 42 20.50 -19.94 13.17
CA ARG A 42 19.72 -21.16 13.48
C ARG A 42 18.24 -21.00 13.17
N VAL A 43 17.65 -19.85 13.50
CA VAL A 43 16.23 -19.59 13.21
C VAL A 43 15.99 -19.49 11.70
N GLN A 44 16.86 -18.83 10.96
CA GLN A 44 16.77 -18.71 9.49
C GLN A 44 16.94 -20.06 8.81
N ALA A 45 17.90 -20.87 9.26
CA ALA A 45 18.13 -22.23 8.76
C ALA A 45 16.91 -23.13 9.00
N ALA A 46 16.37 -23.12 10.22
CA ALA A 46 15.17 -23.89 10.57
C ALA A 46 13.93 -23.47 9.73
N ALA A 47 13.75 -22.16 9.53
CA ALA A 47 12.65 -21.67 8.70
C ALA A 47 12.80 -22.13 7.24
N LYS A 48 14.00 -22.06 6.69
CA LYS A 48 14.32 -22.51 5.33
C LYS A 48 14.11 -24.02 5.16
N GLU A 49 14.62 -24.83 6.09
CA GLU A 49 14.51 -26.29 6.07
C GLU A 49 13.04 -26.74 6.13
N LEU A 50 12.24 -26.11 6.99
CA LEU A 50 10.81 -26.41 7.10
C LEU A 50 9.97 -25.82 5.95
N GLY A 51 10.54 -25.00 5.09
CA GLY A 51 9.78 -24.24 4.08
C GLY A 51 8.79 -23.24 4.71
N TYR A 52 9.10 -22.74 5.91
CA TYR A 52 8.24 -21.79 6.59
C TYR A 52 8.36 -20.40 5.97
N VAL A 53 7.24 -19.87 5.50
CA VAL A 53 7.11 -18.49 5.06
C VAL A 53 6.28 -17.71 6.09
N PRO A 54 6.82 -16.60 6.63
CA PRO A 54 6.09 -15.78 7.58
C PRO A 54 4.75 -15.31 7.00
N ASN A 55 3.66 -15.56 7.71
CA ASN A 55 2.34 -15.09 7.31
C ASN A 55 2.20 -13.58 7.58
N GLN A 56 2.29 -12.77 6.54
CA GLN A 56 2.16 -11.30 6.62
C GLN A 56 0.78 -10.90 7.15
N ALA A 57 -0.30 -11.57 6.73
CA ALA A 57 -1.65 -11.30 7.20
C ALA A 57 -1.79 -11.49 8.72
N ALA A 58 -1.22 -12.57 9.27
CA ALA A 58 -1.23 -12.82 10.72
C ALA A 58 -0.40 -11.78 11.50
N ARG A 59 0.65 -11.22 10.89
CA ARG A 59 1.41 -10.11 11.48
C ARG A 59 0.62 -8.81 11.43
N GLY A 60 -0.04 -8.54 10.31
CA GLY A 60 -0.87 -7.36 10.11
C GLY A 60 -1.99 -7.29 11.15
N MET A 61 -2.71 -8.39 11.38
CA MET A 61 -3.77 -8.47 12.39
C MET A 61 -3.30 -8.08 13.79
N ARG A 62 -2.09 -8.45 14.20
CA ARG A 62 -1.55 -8.09 15.53
C ARG A 62 -1.12 -6.63 15.63
N ARG A 63 -0.80 -5.98 14.50
CA ARG A 63 -0.36 -4.58 14.45
C ARG A 63 -1.47 -3.62 14.10
N GLY A 64 -2.64 -4.13 13.67
CA GLY A 64 -3.70 -3.34 13.10
C GLY A 64 -3.32 -2.67 11.77
N LYS A 65 -2.31 -3.23 11.06
CA LYS A 65 -1.81 -2.72 9.77
C LYS A 65 -1.55 -3.88 8.82
N THR A 66 -1.88 -3.69 7.55
CA THR A 66 -1.66 -4.68 6.48
C THR A 66 -0.28 -4.54 5.84
N ASP A 67 0.32 -3.35 5.91
CA ASP A 67 1.47 -2.88 5.14
C ASP A 67 1.20 -2.94 3.62
N LEU A 68 -0.07 -2.93 3.23
CA LEU A 68 -0.51 -2.89 1.83
C LEU A 68 -1.09 -1.51 1.50
N VAL A 69 -0.86 -1.08 0.26
CA VAL A 69 -1.50 0.09 -0.35
C VAL A 69 -2.20 -0.35 -1.62
N ALA A 70 -3.49 -0.08 -1.72
CA ALA A 70 -4.27 -0.35 -2.91
C ALA A 70 -4.07 0.75 -3.95
N ILE A 71 -3.82 0.35 -5.19
CA ILE A 71 -3.78 1.22 -6.36
C ILE A 71 -4.96 0.81 -7.24
N ALA A 72 -6.06 1.54 -7.12
CA ALA A 72 -7.27 1.28 -7.88
C ALA A 72 -7.20 2.03 -9.21
N ILE A 73 -7.24 1.30 -10.31
CA ILE A 73 -7.10 1.83 -11.67
C ILE A 73 -8.16 1.24 -12.60
N GLY A 74 -8.45 1.97 -13.68
CA GLY A 74 -9.44 1.55 -14.67
C GLY A 74 -8.87 0.56 -15.67
N ASP A 75 -7.74 0.89 -16.26
CA ASP A 75 -7.16 0.13 -17.36
C ASP A 75 -5.63 0.34 -17.45
N LEU A 76 -4.87 -0.75 -17.50
CA LEU A 76 -3.41 -0.71 -17.66
C LEU A 76 -2.96 -0.25 -19.08
N GLU A 77 -3.83 -0.26 -20.05
CA GLU A 77 -3.55 0.32 -21.39
C GLU A 77 -3.50 1.85 -21.33
N TRP A 78 -4.16 2.45 -20.36
CA TRP A 78 -4.09 3.90 -20.14
C TRP A 78 -2.71 4.31 -19.61
N PRO A 79 -2.03 5.27 -20.26
CA PRO A 79 -0.70 5.73 -19.83
C PRO A 79 -0.66 6.23 -18.39
N TRP A 80 -1.73 6.88 -17.91
CA TRP A 80 -1.88 7.36 -16.54
C TRP A 80 -1.88 6.23 -15.53
N ASP A 81 -2.73 5.25 -15.73
CA ASP A 81 -2.90 4.15 -14.81
C ASP A 81 -1.63 3.29 -14.75
N ARG A 82 -0.99 3.07 -15.89
CA ARG A 82 0.30 2.39 -15.96
C ARG A 82 1.42 3.16 -15.27
N ALA A 83 1.48 4.47 -15.46
CA ALA A 83 2.50 5.32 -14.83
C ALA A 83 2.29 5.39 -13.31
N LEU A 84 1.03 5.48 -12.83
CA LEU A 84 0.70 5.42 -11.42
C LEU A 84 1.12 4.08 -10.79
N ALA A 85 0.77 2.98 -11.42
CA ALA A 85 1.17 1.65 -10.96
C ALA A 85 2.70 1.52 -10.89
N SER A 86 3.43 2.05 -11.88
CA SER A 86 4.90 2.04 -11.91
C SER A 86 5.51 2.91 -10.81
N ALA A 87 4.98 4.11 -10.58
CA ALA A 87 5.45 4.98 -9.49
C ALA A 87 5.21 4.34 -8.12
N ALA A 88 4.03 3.79 -7.89
CA ALA A 88 3.70 3.09 -6.65
C ALA A 88 4.61 1.86 -6.43
N ALA A 89 4.86 1.07 -7.47
CA ALA A 89 5.72 -0.12 -7.39
C ALA A 89 7.18 0.23 -7.06
N ARG A 90 7.65 1.41 -7.44
CA ARG A 90 9.00 1.89 -7.14
C ARG A 90 9.12 2.49 -5.74
N ILE A 91 8.16 3.36 -5.35
CA ILE A 91 8.30 4.18 -4.15
C ILE A 91 7.82 3.46 -2.88
N LEU A 92 6.66 2.80 -2.92
CA LEU A 92 6.04 2.22 -1.72
C LEU A 92 6.92 1.19 -0.99
N PRO A 93 7.68 0.29 -1.68
CA PRO A 93 8.54 -0.68 -1.01
C PRO A 93 9.65 -0.04 -0.18
N GLU A 94 10.18 1.11 -0.58
CA GLU A 94 11.21 1.86 0.16
C GLU A 94 10.69 2.38 1.51
N HIS A 95 9.35 2.53 1.62
CA HIS A 95 8.66 2.96 2.83
C HIS A 95 7.99 1.80 3.59
N GLY A 96 8.29 0.54 3.21
CA GLY A 96 7.77 -0.65 3.88
C GLY A 96 6.34 -1.04 3.52
N TYR A 97 5.77 -0.45 2.46
CA TYR A 97 4.46 -0.80 1.92
C TYR A 97 4.58 -1.61 0.64
N GLN A 98 3.67 -2.55 0.44
CA GLN A 98 3.56 -3.30 -0.81
C GLN A 98 2.34 -2.79 -1.59
N PRO A 99 2.50 -2.35 -2.85
CA PRO A 99 1.37 -1.99 -3.70
C PRO A 99 0.58 -3.21 -4.15
N VAL A 100 -0.75 -3.08 -4.15
CA VAL A 100 -1.69 -4.04 -4.73
C VAL A 100 -2.48 -3.34 -5.82
N ILE A 101 -2.25 -3.73 -7.06
CA ILE A 101 -2.95 -3.15 -8.22
C ILE A 101 -4.31 -3.82 -8.35
N LEU A 102 -5.36 -3.03 -8.37
CA LEU A 102 -6.74 -3.48 -8.47
C LEU A 102 -7.41 -2.83 -9.67
N LEU A 103 -7.88 -3.65 -10.59
CA LEU A 103 -8.55 -3.21 -11.81
C LEU A 103 -10.06 -3.16 -11.63
N GLY A 104 -10.68 -2.09 -12.13
CA GLY A 104 -12.14 -1.92 -12.12
C GLY A 104 -12.73 -1.88 -10.71
N GLU A 105 -13.92 -2.42 -10.51
CA GLU A 105 -14.71 -2.31 -9.26
C GLU A 105 -14.18 -3.15 -8.08
N GLY A 106 -13.23 -4.06 -8.30
CA GLY A 106 -12.74 -4.99 -7.27
C GLY A 106 -12.11 -4.29 -6.06
N TRP A 107 -11.56 -3.09 -6.24
CA TRP A 107 -10.91 -2.31 -5.19
C TRP A 107 -11.86 -1.96 -4.04
N ARG A 108 -13.14 -1.70 -4.35
CA ARG A 108 -14.13 -1.31 -3.36
C ARG A 108 -14.31 -2.38 -2.29
N ARG A 109 -14.57 -3.62 -2.71
CA ARG A 109 -14.75 -4.75 -1.79
C ARG A 109 -13.47 -5.01 -1.00
N PHE A 110 -12.33 -4.94 -1.65
CA PHE A 110 -11.03 -5.12 -1.02
C PHE A 110 -10.81 -4.10 0.09
N MET A 111 -10.99 -2.81 -0.19
CA MET A 111 -10.79 -1.74 0.79
C MET A 111 -11.81 -1.79 1.94
N LEU A 112 -13.09 -2.00 1.63
CA LEU A 112 -14.14 -2.08 2.65
C LEU A 112 -13.96 -3.26 3.61
N SER A 113 -13.28 -4.33 3.18
CA SER A 113 -12.90 -5.47 4.04
C SER A 113 -11.60 -5.24 4.83
N GLY A 114 -10.99 -4.07 4.76
CA GLY A 114 -9.72 -3.77 5.44
C GLY A 114 -8.50 -4.40 4.74
N GLY A 115 -8.56 -4.55 3.42
CA GLY A 115 -7.51 -5.22 2.63
C GLY A 115 -6.22 -4.44 2.51
N ALA A 116 -6.23 -3.11 2.74
CA ALA A 116 -5.04 -2.26 2.73
C ALA A 116 -5.14 -1.12 3.75
N ASP A 117 -4.02 -0.53 4.11
CA ASP A 117 -3.92 0.59 5.05
C ASP A 117 -4.26 1.93 4.40
N GLY A 118 -4.13 2.01 3.09
CA GLY A 118 -4.48 3.17 2.31
C GLY A 118 -4.70 2.86 0.84
N ALA A 119 -5.18 3.85 0.08
CA ALA A 119 -5.46 3.71 -1.34
C ALA A 119 -5.07 4.94 -2.15
N ILE A 120 -4.57 4.72 -3.37
CA ILE A 120 -4.61 5.72 -4.44
C ILE A 120 -5.66 5.26 -5.44
N VAL A 121 -6.64 6.11 -5.67
CA VAL A 121 -7.73 5.84 -6.60
C VAL A 121 -7.47 6.64 -7.86
N GLY A 122 -7.11 5.94 -8.93
CA GLY A 122 -6.85 6.48 -10.25
C GLY A 122 -8.12 6.80 -11.02
N THR A 123 -7.98 6.89 -12.31
CA THR A 123 -9.10 7.17 -13.21
C THR A 123 -10.01 5.95 -13.33
N LEU A 124 -11.18 6.01 -12.75
CA LEU A 124 -12.18 4.94 -12.84
C LEU A 124 -13.27 5.27 -13.86
N PRO A 125 -13.87 4.25 -14.51
CA PRO A 125 -14.96 4.45 -15.45
C PRO A 125 -16.14 5.22 -14.85
N PRO A 126 -16.87 6.01 -15.66
CA PRO A 126 -18.11 6.67 -15.20
C PRO A 126 -19.14 5.65 -14.67
N GLY A 127 -19.90 6.05 -13.67
CA GLY A 127 -20.93 5.19 -13.06
C GLY A 127 -20.44 4.30 -11.93
N THR A 128 -19.16 4.40 -11.55
CA THR A 128 -18.62 3.74 -10.36
C THR A 128 -19.21 4.40 -9.10
N LEU A 129 -19.39 3.62 -8.03
CA LEU A 129 -19.80 4.15 -6.73
C LEU A 129 -18.61 4.81 -5.99
N LEU A 130 -17.80 5.55 -6.74
CA LEU A 130 -16.55 6.13 -6.26
C LEU A 130 -16.78 7.03 -5.05
N ASP A 131 -17.62 8.05 -5.19
CA ASP A 131 -17.84 9.06 -4.15
C ASP A 131 -18.32 8.44 -2.84
N LEU A 132 -19.26 7.48 -2.93
CA LEU A 132 -19.78 6.78 -1.77
C LEU A 132 -18.71 5.94 -1.08
N THR A 133 -17.87 5.25 -1.86
CA THR A 133 -16.81 4.39 -1.32
C THR A 133 -15.69 5.21 -0.70
N VAL A 134 -15.22 6.25 -1.38
CA VAL A 134 -14.17 7.15 -0.88
C VAL A 134 -14.63 7.83 0.41
N GLY A 135 -15.86 8.35 0.44
CA GLY A 135 -16.43 8.96 1.63
C GLY A 135 -16.59 8.00 2.81
N GLU A 136 -16.98 6.75 2.56
CA GLU A 136 -17.08 5.72 3.59
C GLU A 136 -15.69 5.38 4.18
N LEU A 137 -14.69 5.19 3.33
CA LEU A 137 -13.32 4.91 3.75
C LEU A 137 -12.71 6.08 4.52
N ALA A 138 -12.98 7.33 4.10
CA ALA A 138 -12.56 8.54 4.81
C ALA A 138 -13.14 8.60 6.23
N ARG A 139 -14.44 8.30 6.39
CA ARG A 139 -15.07 8.21 7.72
C ARG A 139 -14.45 7.13 8.61
N ARG A 140 -13.90 6.08 8.04
CA ARG A 140 -13.17 5.02 8.77
C ARG A 140 -11.71 5.39 9.05
N GLY A 141 -11.25 6.56 8.61
CA GLY A 141 -9.88 7.00 8.81
C GLY A 141 -8.85 6.33 7.87
N VAL A 142 -9.31 5.72 6.77
CA VAL A 142 -8.41 5.12 5.78
C VAL A 142 -7.74 6.23 4.97
N ALA A 143 -6.42 6.18 4.89
CA ALA A 143 -5.64 7.12 4.11
C ALA A 143 -5.93 6.97 2.61
N GLN A 144 -6.26 8.07 1.93
CA GLN A 144 -6.61 8.05 0.51
C GLN A 144 -6.08 9.26 -0.24
N VAL A 145 -5.67 9.03 -1.48
CA VAL A 145 -5.47 10.05 -2.52
C VAL A 145 -6.34 9.67 -3.71
N VAL A 146 -7.15 10.61 -4.19
CA VAL A 146 -8.07 10.40 -5.32
C VAL A 146 -7.62 11.25 -6.49
N ILE A 147 -7.50 10.67 -7.66
CA ILE A 147 -7.18 11.39 -8.90
C ILE A 147 -8.50 11.77 -9.56
N SER A 148 -8.88 13.06 -9.46
CA SER A 148 -10.17 13.53 -9.96
C SER A 148 -10.18 15.05 -10.12
N ASP A 149 -10.77 15.54 -11.20
CA ASP A 149 -11.07 16.97 -11.38
C ASP A 149 -12.43 17.37 -10.77
N ALA A 150 -13.27 16.41 -10.40
CA ALA A 150 -14.63 16.65 -9.93
C ALA A 150 -14.76 16.59 -8.39
N MET A 151 -13.89 15.83 -7.73
CA MET A 151 -13.97 15.62 -6.28
C MET A 151 -13.29 16.74 -5.50
N GLN A 152 -13.85 17.04 -4.34
CA GLN A 152 -13.23 17.95 -3.36
C GLN A 152 -12.71 17.14 -2.17
N PRO A 153 -11.60 17.56 -1.55
CA PRO A 153 -11.06 16.90 -0.36
C PRO A 153 -12.09 16.84 0.78
N ALA A 154 -12.29 15.67 1.36
CA ALA A 154 -13.22 15.45 2.47
C ALA A 154 -12.72 14.31 3.38
N GLY A 155 -11.58 14.54 4.07
CA GLY A 155 -10.89 13.52 4.84
C GLY A 155 -9.94 12.65 3.98
N PHE A 156 -9.74 13.02 2.73
CA PHE A 156 -8.79 12.43 1.78
C PHE A 156 -8.15 13.55 0.95
N ASP A 157 -7.08 13.25 0.24
CA ASP A 157 -6.43 14.21 -0.65
C ASP A 157 -6.86 13.99 -2.11
N VAL A 158 -6.80 15.05 -2.91
CA VAL A 158 -7.17 15.04 -4.31
C VAL A 158 -5.98 15.49 -5.16
N LEU A 159 -5.63 14.69 -6.15
CA LEU A 159 -4.77 15.09 -7.24
C LEU A 159 -5.67 15.47 -8.43
N ALA A 160 -5.75 16.76 -8.72
CA ALA A 160 -6.53 17.27 -9.85
C ALA A 160 -5.63 17.34 -11.09
N PRO A 161 -5.83 16.49 -12.10
CA PRO A 161 -5.01 16.51 -13.31
C PRO A 161 -5.17 17.79 -14.12
N GLY A 162 -6.26 18.53 -13.93
CA GLY A 162 -6.58 19.73 -14.70
C GLY A 162 -7.22 19.41 -16.04
N ALA A 163 -8.22 20.19 -16.41
CA ALA A 163 -8.87 20.03 -17.71
C ALA A 163 -7.95 20.56 -18.82
N ASN A 164 -7.33 19.66 -19.57
CA ASN A 164 -6.78 20.02 -20.89
C ASN A 164 -7.68 19.40 -21.96
N PRO A 165 -8.52 20.19 -22.63
CA PRO A 165 -9.46 19.70 -23.66
C PRO A 165 -8.76 19.11 -24.89
N GLU A 166 -7.46 19.37 -25.08
CA GLU A 166 -6.68 18.86 -26.22
C GLU A 166 -5.83 17.63 -25.87
N ALA A 167 -5.76 17.24 -24.61
CA ALA A 167 -4.88 16.17 -24.15
C ALA A 167 -5.52 14.79 -24.23
N THR A 168 -5.87 14.35 -25.42
CA THR A 168 -6.35 12.97 -25.61
C THR A 168 -5.28 11.91 -25.33
N VAL A 169 -4.01 12.27 -25.14
CA VAL A 169 -2.87 11.33 -25.00
C VAL A 169 -1.70 11.87 -24.16
N ALA A 170 -1.84 12.93 -23.39
CA ALA A 170 -0.71 13.39 -22.56
C ALA A 170 -0.45 12.42 -21.40
N ALA A 171 0.73 11.81 -21.38
CA ALA A 171 1.18 11.06 -20.21
C ALA A 171 1.38 12.03 -19.03
N PRO A 172 1.01 11.63 -17.78
CA PRO A 172 1.24 12.44 -16.61
C PRO A 172 2.75 12.66 -16.44
N THR A 173 3.12 13.81 -15.86
CA THR A 173 4.51 13.96 -15.43
C THR A 173 4.77 12.93 -14.32
N SER A 174 5.93 12.28 -14.36
CA SER A 174 6.38 11.37 -13.29
C SER A 174 6.22 12.03 -11.92
N ASP A 175 6.58 13.31 -11.82
CA ASP A 175 6.57 14.10 -10.60
C ASP A 175 5.17 14.23 -9.98
N ALA A 176 4.11 14.35 -10.78
CA ALA A 176 2.75 14.46 -10.26
C ALA A 176 2.28 13.13 -9.62
N LEU A 177 2.58 12.01 -10.25
CA LEU A 177 2.21 10.69 -9.73
C LEU A 177 3.08 10.29 -8.53
N GLU A 178 4.35 10.64 -8.53
CA GLU A 178 5.21 10.51 -7.37
C GLU A 178 4.70 11.39 -6.22
N GLY A 179 4.22 12.60 -6.53
CA GLY A 179 3.56 13.48 -5.59
C GLY A 179 2.33 12.85 -4.95
N ALA A 180 1.50 12.14 -5.72
CA ALA A 180 0.34 11.40 -5.19
C ALA A 180 0.75 10.29 -4.23
N VAL A 181 1.81 9.54 -4.56
CA VAL A 181 2.33 8.47 -3.68
C VAL A 181 2.89 9.06 -2.38
N ASN A 182 3.67 10.14 -2.47
CA ASN A 182 4.24 10.81 -1.31
C ASN A 182 3.15 11.41 -0.41
N LEU A 183 2.12 12.01 -0.99
CA LEU A 183 0.97 12.54 -0.26
C LEU A 183 0.25 11.45 0.53
N LEU A 184 0.05 10.27 -0.08
CA LEU A 184 -0.50 9.12 0.63
C LEU A 184 0.40 8.66 1.79
N LEU A 185 1.71 8.62 1.58
CA LEU A 185 2.68 8.25 2.62
C LEU A 185 2.65 9.22 3.79
N ASP A 186 2.50 10.53 3.52
CA ASP A 186 2.34 11.54 4.56
C ASP A 186 1.07 11.32 5.39
N ARG A 187 -0.02 10.98 4.74
CA ARG A 187 -1.28 10.67 5.42
C ARG A 187 -1.19 9.37 6.23
N LEU A 188 -0.58 8.32 5.70
CA LEU A 188 -0.33 7.06 6.41
C LEU A 188 0.57 7.23 7.64
N ALA A 189 1.49 8.19 7.59
CA ALA A 189 2.35 8.57 8.71
C ALA A 189 1.68 9.53 9.71
N GLY A 190 0.44 9.96 9.45
CA GLY A 190 -0.28 10.92 10.28
C GLY A 190 0.25 12.36 10.17
N ARG A 191 1.06 12.67 9.16
CA ARG A 191 1.58 14.02 8.92
C ARG A 191 0.54 14.96 8.31
N THR A 192 -0.40 14.40 7.56
CA THR A 192 -1.55 15.14 7.00
C THR A 192 -2.82 14.72 7.72
N ILE A 193 -3.40 15.59 8.53
CA ILE A 193 -4.64 15.35 9.28
C ILE A 193 -5.64 16.45 8.90
N GLY A 194 -6.90 16.07 8.68
CA GLY A 194 -7.98 17.04 8.40
C GLY A 194 -8.67 16.80 7.07
N ALA A 195 -9.29 17.86 6.54
CA ALA A 195 -10.16 17.78 5.36
C ALA A 195 -9.47 17.27 4.09
N GLY A 196 -8.14 17.34 4.03
CA GLY A 196 -7.36 16.98 2.86
C GLY A 196 -6.93 18.19 2.03
N THR A 197 -6.06 17.93 1.06
CA THR A 197 -5.46 18.95 0.19
C THR A 197 -5.75 18.61 -1.26
N THR A 198 -5.96 19.62 -2.10
CA THR A 198 -5.96 19.46 -3.55
C THR A 198 -4.59 19.87 -4.09
N ILE A 199 -3.96 18.97 -4.84
CA ILE A 199 -2.74 19.27 -5.60
C ILE A 199 -3.14 19.35 -7.06
N ALA A 200 -2.85 20.48 -7.70
CA ALA A 200 -2.96 20.60 -9.14
C ALA A 200 -1.72 19.96 -9.79
N ALA A 201 -1.93 19.04 -10.70
CA ALA A 201 -0.87 18.45 -11.51
C ALA A 201 -0.83 19.18 -12.85
N PRO A 202 0.11 20.11 -13.06
CA PRO A 202 0.21 20.77 -14.36
C PRO A 202 0.60 19.74 -15.43
N TRP A 203 -0.16 19.71 -16.50
CA TRP A 203 0.19 18.97 -17.69
C TRP A 203 1.44 19.60 -18.31
N GLN A 204 2.53 18.88 -18.34
CA GLN A 204 3.68 19.28 -19.16
C GLN A 204 3.67 18.45 -20.43
N PHE A 205 3.38 19.12 -21.56
CA PHE A 205 3.73 18.61 -22.87
C PHE A 205 5.26 18.47 -22.92
N ARG A 206 5.78 17.25 -23.04
CA ARG A 206 7.09 17.05 -23.66
C ARG A 206 6.85 16.77 -25.13
N PRO A 207 7.45 17.61 -26.02
CA PRO A 207 7.39 17.38 -27.44
C PRO A 207 8.07 16.06 -27.84
#